data_f89fc96cf284ce8c74dbdff646760a03
#
_entry.id   f89fc96cf284ce8c74dbdff646760a03
#
_cell.length_a   1.000
_cell.length_b   1.000
_cell.length_c   1.000
_cell.angle_alpha   90.00
_cell.angle_beta   90.00
_cell.angle_gamma   90.00
#
_symmetry.space_group_name_H-M   'P 1'
#
loop_
_entity.id
_entity.type
_entity.pdbx_description
1 polymer ?
#
loop_
_entity_poly.entity_id
_entity_poly.type
_entity_poly.pdbx_seq_one_letter_code
_entity_poly.pdbx_strand_id
1 'polypeptide(L)'
;MDVTDYLHTYNMTARELAMTMIQDVLKTTGITATAGIGTNMYLCKIAMDIVAKHIKADKDGVRIAELDEMSYRRKLWSHRPLTDFWRVGKGYAKKLEEYGLYTMGDIARCSIGKENELYNEDLLYKLFGVNAELLIDHAGDMSLYHENGQGLQTGNEQCLFRTGTSLSL
;
A
#
# COMPACT_ATOMS: atom_id res chain seq x y z
N MET A 1 11.27 4.94 0.86
CA MET A 1 12.15 6.10 1.13
C MET A 1 11.23 7.25 1.45
N ASP A 2 11.39 7.84 2.63
CA ASP A 2 10.76 9.11 2.97
C ASP A 2 11.48 10.24 2.23
N VAL A 3 10.71 11.13 1.63
CA VAL A 3 11.21 12.25 0.81
C VAL A 3 10.64 13.60 1.26
N THR A 4 9.92 13.62 2.36
CA THR A 4 9.19 14.80 2.85
C THR A 4 10.09 16.02 2.98
N ASP A 5 11.19 15.91 3.71
CA ASP A 5 12.15 17.01 3.90
C ASP A 5 12.78 17.47 2.58
N TYR A 6 13.07 16.53 1.68
CA TYR A 6 13.63 16.85 0.37
C TYR A 6 12.64 17.66 -0.47
N LEU A 7 11.37 17.26 -0.49
CA LEU A 7 10.32 17.97 -1.23
C LEU A 7 10.15 19.41 -0.73
N HIS A 8 10.17 19.59 0.59
CA HIS A 8 10.11 20.93 1.20
C HIS A 8 11.32 21.79 0.83
N THR A 9 12.52 21.21 0.90
CA THR A 9 13.76 21.94 0.60
C THR A 9 13.82 22.44 -0.84
N TYR A 10 13.37 21.62 -1.78
CA TYR A 10 13.44 21.92 -3.22
C TYR A 10 12.12 22.44 -3.79
N ASN A 11 11.10 22.64 -2.96
CA ASN A 11 9.78 23.12 -3.34
C ASN A 11 9.20 22.37 -4.55
N MET A 12 9.24 21.04 -4.48
CA MET A 12 8.75 20.16 -5.54
C MET A 12 7.77 19.14 -4.99
N THR A 13 6.92 18.60 -5.86
CA THR A 13 5.99 17.53 -5.51
C THR A 13 6.69 16.16 -5.57
N ALA A 14 6.14 15.17 -4.84
CA ALA A 14 6.64 13.80 -4.89
C ALA A 14 6.58 13.21 -6.31
N ARG A 15 5.59 13.62 -7.09
CA ARG A 15 5.43 13.20 -8.49
C ARG A 15 6.52 13.79 -9.40
N GLU A 16 6.85 15.05 -9.23
CA GLU A 16 7.95 15.70 -9.97
C GLU A 16 9.29 15.06 -9.65
N LEU A 17 9.54 14.78 -8.37
CA LEU A 17 10.74 14.06 -7.95
C LEU A 17 10.80 12.67 -8.58
N ALA A 18 9.72 11.89 -8.48
CA ALA A 18 9.65 10.55 -9.06
C ALA A 18 9.88 10.57 -10.57
N MET A 19 9.26 11.52 -11.28
CA MET A 19 9.44 11.72 -12.71
C MET A 19 10.90 12.00 -13.06
N THR A 20 11.53 12.94 -12.36
CA THR A 20 12.93 13.31 -12.56
C THR A 20 13.85 12.10 -12.37
N MET A 21 13.66 11.36 -11.29
CA MET A 21 14.46 10.16 -10.97
C MET A 21 14.30 9.07 -12.04
N ILE A 22 13.08 8.81 -12.50
CA ILE A 22 12.81 7.76 -13.50
C ILE A 22 13.40 8.16 -14.85
N GLN A 23 13.23 9.41 -15.26
CA GLN A 23 13.79 9.91 -16.52
C GLN A 23 15.33 9.92 -16.53
N ASP A 24 15.95 10.28 -15.41
CA ASP A 24 17.41 10.27 -15.28
C ASP A 24 17.97 8.84 -15.41
N VAL A 25 17.32 7.89 -14.74
CA VAL A 25 17.67 6.46 -14.85
C VAL A 25 17.47 5.95 -16.27
N LEU A 26 16.35 6.29 -16.91
CA LEU A 26 16.08 5.87 -18.28
C LEU A 26 17.13 6.43 -19.26
N LYS A 27 17.48 7.70 -19.13
CA LYS A 27 18.52 8.35 -19.95
C LYS A 27 19.90 7.72 -19.75
N THR A 28 20.25 7.41 -18.50
CA THR A 28 21.58 6.93 -18.15
C THR A 28 21.77 5.44 -18.44
N THR A 29 20.72 4.63 -18.22
CA THR A 29 20.84 3.16 -18.25
C THR A 29 19.99 2.48 -19.32
N GLY A 30 19.04 3.20 -19.94
CA GLY A 30 18.05 2.61 -20.83
C GLY A 30 16.98 1.76 -20.11
N ILE A 31 16.99 1.70 -18.78
CA ILE A 31 16.07 0.89 -17.97
C ILE A 31 14.87 1.72 -17.54
N THR A 32 13.67 1.22 -17.83
CA THR A 32 12.43 1.84 -17.33
C THR A 32 12.20 1.50 -15.86
N ALA A 33 11.54 2.38 -15.14
CA ALA A 33 11.16 2.15 -13.76
C ALA A 33 9.70 2.56 -13.51
N THR A 34 9.11 2.00 -12.46
CA THR A 34 7.80 2.42 -11.93
C THR A 34 7.95 3.00 -10.54
N ALA A 35 7.10 3.94 -10.18
CA ALA A 35 7.07 4.49 -8.84
C ALA A 35 5.66 4.40 -8.23
N GLY A 36 5.64 4.18 -6.91
CA GLY A 36 4.46 4.35 -6.08
C GLY A 36 4.70 5.50 -5.09
N ILE A 37 3.72 6.34 -4.92
CA ILE A 37 3.71 7.45 -3.96
C ILE A 37 2.58 7.19 -2.96
N GLY A 38 2.83 7.41 -1.69
CA GLY A 38 1.84 7.21 -0.65
C GLY A 38 2.16 8.03 0.59
N THR A 39 1.18 8.17 1.47
CA THR A 39 1.29 8.84 2.76
C THR A 39 2.06 8.01 3.80
N ASN A 40 2.28 6.73 3.51
CA ASN A 40 3.13 5.83 4.28
C ASN A 40 3.79 4.79 3.37
N MET A 41 4.73 4.03 3.93
CA MET A 41 5.49 3.03 3.16
C MET A 41 4.62 1.90 2.60
N TYR A 42 3.57 1.49 3.31
CA TYR A 42 2.65 0.46 2.84
C TYR A 42 1.88 0.93 1.60
N LEU A 43 1.23 2.10 1.67
CA LEU A 43 0.47 2.67 0.54
C LEU A 43 1.36 2.94 -0.66
N CYS A 44 2.58 3.41 -0.43
CA CYS A 44 3.59 3.59 -1.45
C CYS A 44 3.92 2.27 -2.17
N LYS A 45 4.12 1.20 -1.42
CA LYS A 45 4.39 -0.14 -1.96
C LYS A 45 3.21 -0.70 -2.74
N ILE A 46 1.99 -0.56 -2.21
CA ILE A 46 0.76 -1.02 -2.86
C ILE A 46 0.46 -0.20 -4.12
N ALA A 47 0.65 1.13 -4.07
CA ALA A 47 0.53 1.99 -5.26
C ALA A 47 1.43 1.49 -6.39
N MET A 48 2.66 1.13 -6.08
CA MET A 48 3.61 0.62 -7.07
C MET A 48 3.21 -0.77 -7.58
N ASP A 49 2.95 -1.73 -6.69
CA ASP A 49 2.81 -3.14 -7.06
C ASP A 49 1.46 -3.44 -7.71
N ILE A 50 0.37 -2.86 -7.21
CA ILE A 50 -0.99 -3.16 -7.70
C ILE A 50 -1.45 -2.15 -8.75
N VAL A 51 -1.07 -0.88 -8.62
CA VAL A 51 -1.57 0.17 -9.53
C VAL A 51 -0.56 0.51 -10.62
N ALA A 52 0.64 1.01 -10.25
CA ALA A 52 1.58 1.55 -11.23
C ALA A 52 2.06 0.52 -12.27
N LYS A 53 2.24 -0.74 -11.86
CA LYS A 53 2.66 -1.82 -12.78
C LYS A 53 1.61 -2.16 -13.84
N HIS A 54 0.33 -1.88 -13.57
CA HIS A 54 -0.79 -2.25 -14.43
C HIS A 54 -1.36 -1.10 -15.26
N ILE A 55 -0.95 0.14 -15.00
CA ILE A 55 -1.34 1.28 -15.83
C ILE A 55 -0.43 1.40 -17.08
N LYS A 56 -0.98 2.00 -18.12
CA LYS A 56 -0.19 2.35 -19.29
C LYS A 56 0.85 3.41 -18.93
N ALA A 57 2.04 3.30 -19.52
CA ALA A 57 3.03 4.36 -19.42
C ALA A 57 2.47 5.66 -20.01
N ASP A 58 2.86 6.78 -19.45
CA ASP A 58 2.55 8.10 -19.99
C ASP A 58 3.35 8.39 -21.28
N LYS A 59 3.21 9.59 -21.83
CA LYS A 59 3.93 10.04 -23.03
C LYS A 59 5.46 9.99 -22.89
N ASP A 60 5.96 10.02 -21.65
CA ASP A 60 7.38 10.00 -21.33
C ASP A 60 7.87 8.59 -20.95
N GLY A 61 7.03 7.56 -21.14
CA GLY A 61 7.36 6.16 -20.84
C GLY A 61 7.31 5.83 -19.34
N VAL A 62 6.74 6.71 -18.50
CA VAL A 62 6.77 6.61 -17.05
C VAL A 62 5.45 6.06 -16.49
N ARG A 63 5.53 5.27 -15.43
CA ARG A 63 4.38 4.74 -14.69
C ARG A 63 4.50 5.15 -13.24
N ILE A 64 3.64 6.06 -12.80
CA ILE A 64 3.57 6.53 -11.41
C ILE A 64 2.14 6.40 -10.92
N ALA A 65 1.95 5.79 -9.76
CA ALA A 65 0.68 5.74 -9.07
C ALA A 65 0.78 6.37 -7.69
N GLU A 66 -0.30 7.00 -7.26
CA GLU A 66 -0.42 7.66 -5.97
C GLU A 66 -1.61 7.08 -5.21
N LEU A 67 -1.40 6.78 -3.93
CA LEU A 67 -2.44 6.34 -3.01
C LEU A 67 -2.34 7.10 -1.69
N ASP A 68 -3.46 7.62 -1.27
CA ASP A 68 -3.77 7.96 0.10
C ASP A 68 -4.74 6.92 0.69
N GLU A 69 -5.08 7.03 1.96
CA GLU A 69 -5.96 6.10 2.67
C GLU A 69 -7.33 6.01 2.00
N MET A 70 -7.90 7.14 1.59
CA MET A 70 -9.22 7.18 0.96
C MET A 70 -9.24 6.57 -0.44
N SER A 71 -8.22 6.83 -1.24
CA SER A 71 -8.08 6.23 -2.57
C SER A 71 -7.76 4.74 -2.49
N TYR A 72 -7.01 4.30 -1.48
CA TYR A 72 -6.77 2.89 -1.17
C TYR A 72 -8.10 2.18 -0.89
N ARG A 73 -8.91 2.70 0.03
CA ARG A 73 -10.23 2.13 0.35
C ARG A 73 -11.13 2.04 -0.88
N ARG A 74 -11.24 3.13 -1.64
CA ARG A 74 -12.13 3.19 -2.80
C ARG A 74 -11.71 2.27 -3.95
N LYS A 75 -10.41 2.11 -4.18
CA LYS A 75 -9.88 1.40 -5.36
C LYS A 75 -9.49 -0.03 -5.05
N LEU A 76 -8.97 -0.31 -3.85
CA LEU A 76 -8.28 -1.57 -3.57
C LEU A 76 -8.92 -2.42 -2.48
N TRP A 77 -9.87 -1.92 -1.69
CA TRP A 77 -10.56 -2.74 -0.69
C TRP A 77 -11.31 -3.94 -1.29
N SER A 78 -11.75 -3.85 -2.53
CA SER A 78 -12.39 -4.96 -3.25
C SER A 78 -11.44 -5.73 -4.17
N HIS A 79 -10.15 -5.36 -4.20
CA HIS A 79 -9.17 -6.00 -5.07
C HIS A 79 -8.93 -7.46 -4.68
N ARG A 80 -8.74 -8.31 -5.68
CA ARG A 80 -8.37 -9.73 -5.57
C ARG A 80 -7.28 -10.07 -6.58
N PRO A 81 -6.42 -11.04 -6.27
CA PRO A 81 -6.35 -11.85 -5.06
C PRO A 81 -5.68 -11.11 -3.89
N LEU A 82 -5.89 -11.59 -2.67
CA LEU A 82 -5.22 -11.04 -1.47
C LEU A 82 -3.69 -11.15 -1.53
N THR A 83 -3.16 -12.11 -2.28
CA THR A 83 -1.71 -12.32 -2.46
C THR A 83 -0.99 -11.21 -3.22
N ASP A 84 -1.71 -10.29 -3.84
CA ASP A 84 -1.12 -9.11 -4.47
C ASP A 84 -0.69 -8.06 -3.44
N PHE A 85 -1.27 -8.14 -2.24
CA PHE A 85 -0.94 -7.22 -1.17
C PHE A 85 0.35 -7.62 -0.46
N TRP A 86 1.18 -6.64 -0.20
CA TRP A 86 2.43 -6.82 0.50
C TRP A 86 2.20 -7.51 1.86
N ARG A 87 3.02 -8.53 2.15
CA ARG A 87 2.97 -9.40 3.33
C ARG A 87 1.80 -10.37 3.41
N VAL A 88 0.93 -10.44 2.41
CA VAL A 88 -0.11 -11.46 2.35
C VAL A 88 0.34 -12.60 1.43
N GLY A 89 0.90 -13.63 2.02
CA GLY A 89 1.30 -14.84 1.29
C GLY A 89 0.13 -15.82 1.08
N LYS A 90 0.37 -16.85 0.26
CA LYS A 90 -0.63 -17.89 -0.06
C LYS A 90 -1.22 -18.57 1.18
N GLY A 91 -0.41 -18.76 2.24
CA GLY A 91 -0.88 -19.36 3.49
C GLY A 91 -1.87 -18.47 4.25
N TYR A 92 -1.63 -17.15 4.24
CA TYR A 92 -2.55 -16.16 4.82
C TYR A 92 -3.84 -16.10 4.03
N ALA A 93 -3.74 -15.95 2.70
CA ALA A 93 -4.90 -15.89 1.82
C ALA A 93 -5.78 -17.12 1.99
N LYS A 94 -5.21 -18.34 1.97
CA LYS A 94 -5.96 -19.58 2.15
C LYS A 94 -6.73 -19.62 3.47
N LYS A 95 -6.07 -19.27 4.59
CA LYS A 95 -6.73 -19.25 5.91
C LYS A 95 -7.89 -18.24 5.95
N LEU A 96 -7.71 -17.05 5.35
CA LEU A 96 -8.75 -16.03 5.28
C LEU A 96 -9.93 -16.49 4.42
N GLU A 97 -9.65 -17.12 3.28
CA GLU A 97 -10.65 -17.65 2.35
C GLU A 97 -11.52 -18.75 2.99
N GLU A 98 -10.95 -19.58 3.88
CA GLU A 98 -11.69 -20.61 4.66
C GLU A 98 -12.78 -19.99 5.55
N TYR A 99 -12.61 -18.71 5.93
CA TYR A 99 -13.59 -17.93 6.70
C TYR A 99 -14.37 -16.94 5.83
N GLY A 100 -14.28 -17.02 4.50
CA GLY A 100 -15.01 -16.14 3.59
C GLY A 100 -14.46 -14.71 3.50
N LEU A 101 -13.24 -14.46 3.96
CA LEU A 101 -12.54 -13.18 3.89
C LEU A 101 -11.65 -13.18 2.64
N TYR A 102 -12.10 -12.51 1.59
CA TYR A 102 -11.45 -12.54 0.28
C TYR A 102 -10.76 -11.24 -0.11
N THR A 103 -11.00 -10.17 0.63
CA THR A 103 -10.53 -8.82 0.29
C THR A 103 -10.01 -8.09 1.52
N MET A 104 -9.20 -7.06 1.32
CA MET A 104 -8.76 -6.20 2.43
C MET A 104 -9.95 -5.51 3.11
N GLY A 105 -10.98 -5.14 2.35
CA GLY A 105 -12.21 -4.60 2.92
C GLY A 105 -12.97 -5.60 3.79
N ASP A 106 -12.90 -6.91 3.52
CA ASP A 106 -13.49 -7.94 4.39
C ASP A 106 -12.73 -8.03 5.71
N ILE A 107 -11.39 -7.98 5.65
CA ILE A 107 -10.51 -8.01 6.83
C ILE A 107 -10.74 -6.77 7.69
N ALA A 108 -10.80 -5.58 7.07
CA ALA A 108 -11.07 -4.34 7.79
C ALA A 108 -12.44 -4.33 8.47
N ARG A 109 -13.49 -4.85 7.81
CA ARG A 109 -14.82 -5.01 8.44
C ARG A 109 -14.80 -6.05 9.56
N CYS A 110 -14.04 -7.13 9.41
CA CYS A 110 -13.88 -8.13 10.45
C CYS A 110 -13.22 -7.51 11.70
N SER A 111 -12.18 -6.72 11.55
CA SER A 111 -11.44 -6.14 12.69
C SER A 111 -12.28 -5.20 13.56
N ILE A 112 -13.33 -4.58 13.02
CA ILE A 112 -14.24 -3.69 13.76
C ILE A 112 -15.54 -4.37 14.23
N GLY A 113 -15.65 -5.70 14.03
CA GLY A 113 -16.79 -6.49 14.49
C GLY A 113 -16.91 -6.51 16.00
N LYS A 114 -18.14 -6.68 16.51
CA LYS A 114 -18.37 -6.73 17.94
C LYS A 114 -17.87 -8.04 18.54
N GLU A 115 -17.50 -8.03 19.82
CA GLU A 115 -16.99 -9.20 20.55
C GLU A 115 -17.89 -10.44 20.49
N ASN A 116 -19.20 -10.26 20.36
CA ASN A 116 -20.17 -11.35 20.27
C ASN A 116 -20.47 -11.81 18.83
N GLU A 117 -19.82 -11.24 17.83
CA GLU A 117 -19.94 -11.63 16.42
C GLU A 117 -18.85 -12.62 16.05
N LEU A 118 -19.14 -13.49 15.07
CA LEU A 118 -18.16 -14.47 14.56
C LEU A 118 -16.98 -13.76 13.85
N TYR A 119 -17.28 -12.67 13.16
CA TYR A 119 -16.31 -11.86 12.45
C TYR A 119 -15.94 -10.66 13.31
N ASN A 120 -14.86 -10.80 14.06
CA ASN A 120 -14.31 -9.78 14.93
C ASN A 120 -12.78 -9.87 14.94
N GLU A 121 -12.15 -8.99 15.68
CA GLU A 121 -10.70 -8.96 15.82
C GLU A 121 -10.12 -10.24 16.40
N ASP A 122 -10.80 -10.88 17.37
CA ASP A 122 -10.37 -12.14 18.00
C ASP A 122 -10.21 -13.28 16.99
N LEU A 123 -11.05 -13.31 15.95
CA LEU A 123 -10.91 -14.29 14.87
C LEU A 123 -9.56 -14.11 14.16
N LEU A 124 -9.16 -12.88 13.86
CA LEU A 124 -7.89 -12.59 13.19
C LEU A 124 -6.69 -12.95 14.08
N TYR A 125 -6.76 -12.64 15.37
CA TYR A 125 -5.73 -13.04 16.34
C TYR A 125 -5.66 -14.57 16.52
N LYS A 126 -6.78 -15.27 16.50
CA LYS A 126 -6.82 -16.73 16.54
C LYS A 126 -6.15 -17.37 15.32
N LEU A 127 -6.29 -16.77 14.15
CA LEU A 127 -5.72 -17.27 12.89
C LEU A 127 -4.22 -16.96 12.74
N PHE A 128 -3.77 -15.79 13.19
CA PHE A 128 -2.45 -15.25 12.87
C PHE A 128 -1.61 -14.83 14.09
N GLY A 129 -2.17 -14.92 15.30
CA GLY A 129 -1.51 -14.46 16.52
C GLY A 129 -1.18 -12.96 16.42
N VAL A 130 -0.05 -12.55 16.95
CA VAL A 130 0.41 -11.15 16.93
C VAL A 130 0.58 -10.56 15.50
N ASN A 131 0.71 -11.41 14.49
CA ASN A 131 0.77 -10.94 13.11
C ASN A 131 -0.58 -10.41 12.59
N ALA A 132 -1.67 -10.65 13.33
CA ALA A 132 -2.97 -10.07 13.01
C ALA A 132 -2.93 -8.55 13.06
N GLU A 133 -2.20 -7.94 14.00
CA GLU A 133 -2.05 -6.48 14.11
C GLU A 133 -1.60 -5.87 12.80
N LEU A 134 -0.51 -6.38 12.23
CA LEU A 134 0.01 -5.88 10.97
C LEU A 134 -0.97 -6.07 9.81
N LEU A 135 -1.73 -7.17 9.81
CA LEU A 135 -2.74 -7.44 8.79
C LEU A 135 -3.93 -6.47 8.93
N ILE A 136 -4.34 -6.19 10.14
CA ILE A 136 -5.41 -5.23 10.47
C ILE A 136 -4.99 -3.81 10.08
N ASP A 137 -3.77 -3.41 10.44
CA ASP A 137 -3.20 -2.11 10.07
C ASP A 137 -3.16 -1.93 8.54
N HIS A 138 -2.76 -2.96 7.83
CA HIS A 138 -2.72 -2.94 6.36
C HIS A 138 -4.11 -2.96 5.71
N ALA A 139 -5.09 -3.61 6.34
CA ALA A 139 -6.45 -3.70 5.83
C ALA A 139 -7.28 -2.47 6.22
N GLY A 140 -7.09 -2.02 7.45
CA GLY A 140 -7.75 -0.84 8.00
C GLY A 140 -7.17 0.44 7.44
N ASP A 141 -7.44 1.46 8.12
CA ASP A 141 -6.77 2.74 8.04
C ASP A 141 -6.12 2.95 9.40
N MET A 142 -4.88 3.30 9.44
CA MET A 142 -4.21 3.69 10.69
C MET A 142 -4.98 4.80 11.43
N SER A 143 -5.92 5.49 10.76
CA SER A 143 -6.77 6.53 11.38
C SER A 143 -7.89 5.98 12.27
N LEU A 144 -8.28 4.71 12.17
CA LEU A 144 -9.33 4.15 13.05
C LEU A 144 -8.84 3.88 14.48
N TYR A 145 -7.54 3.74 14.68
CA TYR A 145 -6.94 3.61 16.02
C TYR A 145 -6.76 4.94 16.76
N HIS A 146 -7.01 6.08 16.09
CA HIS A 146 -6.87 7.42 16.73
C HIS A 146 -8.02 7.82 17.67
N GLU A 147 -9.14 7.12 17.68
CA GLU A 147 -10.26 7.50 18.57
C GLU A 147 -10.13 6.94 20.00
N ASN A 148 -9.22 6.02 20.29
CA ASN A 148 -9.08 5.40 21.63
C ASN A 148 -7.69 5.51 22.27
N GLY A 149 -6.96 6.58 22.05
CA GLY A 149 -5.88 7.03 22.92
C GLY A 149 -4.50 6.41 22.69
N GLN A 150 -3.55 7.29 22.41
CA GLN A 150 -2.10 7.11 22.25
C GLN A 150 -1.61 6.52 20.94
N GLY A 151 -1.98 7.16 19.83
CA GLY A 151 -1.38 6.90 18.53
C GLY A 151 -0.09 7.72 18.30
N LEU A 152 0.92 7.08 17.75
CA LEU A 152 2.06 7.74 17.12
C LEU A 152 1.53 8.79 16.12
N GLN A 153 2.02 10.01 16.22
CA GLN A 153 1.74 11.07 15.24
C GLN A 153 2.31 10.62 13.89
N THR A 154 1.44 10.14 13.01
CA THR A 154 1.78 10.03 11.61
C THR A 154 1.69 11.43 11.02
N GLY A 155 2.81 12.12 10.97
CA GLY A 155 2.93 13.29 10.12
C GLY A 155 2.54 12.92 8.68
N ASN A 156 2.14 13.91 7.88
CA ASN A 156 1.92 13.77 6.43
C ASN A 156 3.26 13.43 5.73
N GLU A 157 3.77 12.22 5.96
CA GLU A 157 5.02 11.75 5.35
C GLU A 157 4.71 11.30 3.92
N GLN A 158 5.48 11.79 2.98
CA GLN A 158 5.41 11.35 1.60
C GLN A 158 6.48 10.30 1.33
N CYS A 159 6.06 9.08 1.10
CA CYS A 159 6.98 8.00 0.78
C CYS A 159 7.02 7.71 -0.72
N LEU A 160 8.22 7.49 -1.24
CA LEU A 160 8.47 7.09 -2.60
C LEU A 160 9.10 5.69 -2.64
N PHE A 161 8.49 4.77 -3.37
CA PHE A 161 9.05 3.44 -3.60
C PHE A 161 9.34 3.21 -5.08
N ARG A 162 10.50 2.63 -5.38
CA ARG A 162 10.96 2.37 -6.74
C ARG A 162 11.46 0.95 -6.90
N THR A 163 11.06 0.26 -7.97
CA THR A 163 11.73 -0.97 -8.44
C THR A 163 12.15 -0.80 -9.88
N GLY A 164 13.36 -1.24 -10.19
CA GLY A 164 13.78 -1.47 -11.57
C GLY A 164 13.05 -2.70 -12.10
N THR A 165 12.46 -2.60 -13.29
CA THR A 165 11.92 -3.75 -14.01
C THR A 165 12.97 -4.28 -14.98
N SER A 166 13.08 -5.60 -15.05
CA SER A 166 13.95 -6.33 -15.94
C SER A 166 13.78 -5.91 -17.41
N LEU A 167 14.90 -5.87 -18.11
CA LEU A 167 14.98 -5.84 -19.57
C LEU A 167 14.02 -6.87 -20.20
N SER A 168 13.07 -6.39 -21.00
CA SER A 168 12.55 -7.15 -22.11
C SER A 168 13.40 -6.81 -23.32
N LEU A 169 14.23 -7.74 -23.74
CA LEU A 169 14.83 -7.77 -25.05
C LEU A 169 13.75 -7.90 -26.13
#